data_2b7ee3f0699249697ecad04d74985120
#
_entry.id   2b7ee3f0699249697ecad04d74985120
#
_cell.length_a   1.000
_cell.length_b   1.000
_cell.length_c   1.000
_cell.angle_alpha   90.00
_cell.angle_beta   90.00
_cell.angle_gamma   90.00
#
_symmetry.space_group_name_H-M   'P 1'
#
loop_
_entity.id
_entity.type
_entity.pdbx_description
1 polymer ?
#
loop_
_entity_poly.entity_id
_entity_poly.type
_entity_poly.pdbx_seq_one_letter_code
_entity_poly.pdbx_strand_id
1 'polypeptide(L)'
;MMSFRGHLTPGRRFDIPTTVISPAISPAPRDAWEVVLRSDPNALESQSPAWTDAACATGSFEDASRLYETVDGRLLVLPMLRRRHTVGALAVEASNPPGWGVGGLLAPGGPTTAEVATVFSELAGRRVLTQRLWPNPLAAESWAEGAPDNAKGTERVAHLIDLQGGFDHVWSKLFEKSSRRGARHAEREGVTVECDTTGRLIPEFYRLHSQAVSRWSRLQHEPEWMAMRRHHRNDPREKFEAIARCLGERCQVWVARIDRKPIASMIVLQGNNAYDFRAAMDDDYTSYRANDLLLRLAVCDACRAGCRFYYMGDSGHSVTLARFKERFGARPYDYAEYLLERLPISTVERGLKQAVKRAIRFREAGLIG
;
A
#
# COMPACT_ATOMS: atom_id res chain seq x y z
N MET A 1 -10.05 26.23 17.92
CA MET A 1 -9.97 27.21 16.83
C MET A 1 -8.68 27.99 17.04
N MET A 2 -7.53 27.48 16.60
CA MET A 2 -6.25 28.19 16.58
C MET A 2 -5.62 27.97 15.22
N SER A 3 -5.60 29.04 14.43
CA SER A 3 -5.06 29.11 13.08
C SER A 3 -3.55 29.31 13.18
N PHE A 4 -2.77 28.32 12.79
CA PHE A 4 -1.33 28.49 12.52
C PHE A 4 -1.14 28.89 11.06
N ARG A 5 -1.04 30.20 10.80
CA ARG A 5 -0.45 30.72 9.58
C ARG A 5 1.06 30.83 9.80
N GLY A 6 1.83 29.85 9.35
CA GLY A 6 3.27 29.94 9.20
C GLY A 6 3.60 30.64 7.89
N HIS A 7 4.27 31.78 7.95
CA HIS A 7 4.84 32.50 6.81
C HIS A 7 5.96 31.67 6.18
N LEU A 8 5.76 31.21 4.94
CA LEU A 8 6.83 30.68 4.10
C LEU A 8 7.70 31.84 3.59
N THR A 9 8.93 31.89 4.06
CA THR A 9 9.99 32.76 3.52
C THR A 9 10.53 32.13 2.23
N PRO A 10 10.60 32.86 1.10
CA PRO A 10 11.20 32.32 -0.12
C PRO A 10 12.74 32.41 -0.05
N GLY A 11 13.43 31.32 -0.44
CA GLY A 11 14.80 31.36 -0.91
C GLY A 11 15.89 30.91 0.07
N ARG A 12 15.99 29.62 0.37
CA ARG A 12 17.28 28.97 0.59
C ARG A 12 17.44 27.86 -0.44
N ARG A 13 18.27 28.09 -1.47
CA ARG A 13 18.91 27.00 -2.19
C ARG A 13 19.81 26.30 -1.18
N PHE A 14 19.36 25.18 -0.65
CA PHE A 14 20.23 24.26 0.01
C PHE A 14 21.03 23.57 -1.10
N ASP A 15 22.33 23.81 -1.18
CA ASP A 15 23.25 22.89 -1.84
C ASP A 15 23.23 21.59 -1.05
N ILE A 16 22.28 20.70 -1.41
CA ILE A 16 22.22 19.35 -0.84
C ILE A 16 23.43 18.62 -1.42
N PRO A 17 24.40 18.20 -0.60
CA PRO A 17 25.54 17.46 -1.11
C PRO A 17 25.05 16.22 -1.84
N THR A 18 25.49 16.04 -3.08
CA THR A 18 25.17 14.87 -3.90
C THR A 18 25.68 13.62 -3.19
N THR A 19 24.79 12.91 -2.54
CA THR A 19 25.13 11.76 -1.69
C THR A 19 25.31 10.46 -2.50
N VAL A 20 24.86 10.44 -3.78
CA VAL A 20 24.87 9.26 -4.65
C VAL A 20 25.87 9.46 -5.80
N ILE A 21 26.77 8.49 -6.00
CA ILE A 21 27.88 8.61 -6.96
C ILE A 21 27.55 8.06 -8.34
N SER A 22 26.79 6.95 -8.43
CA SER A 22 26.73 6.20 -9.67
C SER A 22 25.40 6.38 -10.41
N PRO A 23 25.41 6.29 -11.76
CA PRO A 23 24.17 6.06 -12.46
C PRO A 23 23.53 4.78 -11.93
N ALA A 24 22.26 4.85 -11.64
CA ALA A 24 21.52 3.70 -11.09
C ALA A 24 21.65 2.47 -12.01
N ILE A 25 21.97 1.32 -11.43
CA ILE A 25 21.89 0.03 -12.12
C ILE A 25 20.40 -0.34 -12.23
N SER A 26 19.92 -0.61 -13.45
CA SER A 26 18.52 -0.96 -13.70
C SER A 26 18.42 -2.11 -14.72
N PRO A 27 17.68 -3.19 -14.43
CA PRO A 27 17.02 -3.47 -13.16
C PRO A 27 18.02 -3.74 -12.03
N ALA A 28 17.58 -3.50 -10.77
CA ALA A 28 18.39 -3.75 -9.58
C ALA A 28 18.71 -5.25 -9.42
N PRO A 29 19.97 -5.65 -9.15
CA PRO A 29 20.31 -7.04 -8.86
C PRO A 29 19.54 -7.55 -7.63
N ARG A 30 18.97 -8.76 -7.75
CA ARG A 30 18.07 -9.34 -6.74
C ARG A 30 18.72 -9.57 -5.39
N ASP A 31 19.96 -10.04 -5.38
CA ASP A 31 20.76 -10.29 -4.17
C ASP A 31 21.04 -9.00 -3.39
N ALA A 32 21.49 -7.95 -4.06
CA ALA A 32 21.68 -6.64 -3.45
C ALA A 32 20.36 -6.05 -2.93
N TRP A 33 19.28 -6.20 -3.68
CA TRP A 33 17.95 -5.74 -3.26
C TRP A 33 17.47 -6.45 -1.99
N GLU A 34 17.59 -7.78 -1.93
CA GLU A 34 17.22 -8.57 -0.74
C GLU A 34 18.04 -8.17 0.51
N VAL A 35 19.31 -7.82 0.35
CA VAL A 35 20.15 -7.31 1.45
C VAL A 35 19.62 -5.97 1.95
N VAL A 36 19.34 -5.03 1.05
CA VAL A 36 18.80 -3.71 1.41
C VAL A 36 17.43 -3.83 2.04
N LEU A 37 16.53 -4.66 1.46
CA LEU A 37 15.17 -4.89 1.99
C LEU A 37 15.23 -5.37 3.45
N ARG A 38 16.08 -6.36 3.74
CA ARG A 38 16.23 -6.89 5.11
C ARG A 38 16.85 -5.90 6.08
N SER A 39 17.68 -5.00 5.60
CA SER A 39 18.38 -3.99 6.42
C SER A 39 17.53 -2.74 6.70
N ASP A 40 16.42 -2.55 6.00
CA ASP A 40 15.47 -1.46 6.24
C ASP A 40 14.39 -1.90 7.23
N PRO A 41 14.40 -1.39 8.50
CA PRO A 41 13.45 -1.83 9.52
C PRO A 41 12.01 -1.43 9.21
N ASN A 42 11.81 -0.49 8.30
CA ASN A 42 10.50 0.00 7.89
C ASN A 42 9.98 -0.68 6.62
N ALA A 43 10.77 -1.54 5.97
CA ALA A 43 10.40 -2.18 4.72
C ALA A 43 9.09 -2.97 4.82
N LEU A 44 8.32 -2.90 3.75
CA LEU A 44 7.12 -3.68 3.52
C LEU A 44 7.36 -4.68 2.37
N GLU A 45 6.67 -5.80 2.40
CA GLU A 45 6.82 -6.84 1.38
C GLU A 45 6.41 -6.36 -0.03
N SER A 46 5.57 -5.32 -0.13
CA SER A 46 5.27 -4.65 -1.40
C SER A 46 6.45 -3.88 -2.02
N GLN A 47 7.59 -3.83 -1.33
CA GLN A 47 8.86 -3.27 -1.82
C GLN A 47 9.88 -4.35 -2.17
N SER A 48 9.53 -5.65 -2.10
CA SER A 48 10.43 -6.77 -2.35
C SER A 48 10.64 -7.07 -3.85
N PRO A 49 11.74 -7.73 -4.21
CA PRO A 49 11.91 -8.23 -5.57
C PRO A 49 10.82 -9.24 -5.97
N ALA A 50 10.37 -10.10 -5.07
CA ALA A 50 9.30 -11.06 -5.32
C ALA A 50 7.95 -10.37 -5.66
N TRP A 51 7.68 -9.22 -5.04
CA TRP A 51 6.52 -8.40 -5.39
C TRP A 51 6.60 -7.85 -6.82
N THR A 52 7.77 -7.36 -7.21
CA THR A 52 8.04 -6.90 -8.58
C THR A 52 7.89 -8.05 -9.57
N ASP A 53 8.37 -9.25 -9.24
CA ASP A 53 8.21 -10.45 -10.07
C ASP A 53 6.73 -10.83 -10.23
N ALA A 54 5.93 -10.74 -9.15
CA ALA A 54 4.49 -10.95 -9.22
C ALA A 54 3.80 -9.94 -10.14
N ALA A 55 4.18 -8.67 -10.09
CA ALA A 55 3.63 -7.64 -10.97
C ALA A 55 4.02 -7.90 -12.44
N CYS A 56 5.26 -8.25 -12.70
CA CYS A 56 5.75 -8.59 -14.05
C CYS A 56 5.06 -9.85 -14.60
N ALA A 57 4.76 -10.83 -13.77
CA ALA A 57 4.07 -12.07 -14.15
C ALA A 57 2.64 -11.84 -14.66
N THR A 58 2.01 -10.69 -14.34
CA THR A 58 0.71 -10.32 -14.93
C THR A 58 0.78 -9.93 -16.41
N GLY A 59 1.99 -9.79 -16.95
CA GLY A 59 2.19 -9.42 -18.35
C GLY A 59 2.03 -7.92 -18.66
N SER A 60 1.60 -7.11 -17.70
CA SER A 60 1.33 -5.67 -17.89
C SER A 60 2.54 -4.78 -17.62
N PHE A 61 3.53 -5.29 -16.90
CA PHE A 61 4.68 -4.52 -16.43
C PHE A 61 6.00 -5.23 -16.70
N GLU A 62 7.07 -4.46 -16.69
CA GLU A 62 8.46 -4.90 -16.70
C GLU A 62 9.21 -4.24 -15.54
N ASP A 63 10.25 -4.92 -15.07
CA ASP A 63 11.09 -4.41 -13.98
C ASP A 63 11.92 -3.21 -14.46
N ALA A 64 11.78 -2.11 -13.77
CA ALA A 64 12.52 -0.87 -13.95
C ALA A 64 13.13 -0.39 -12.62
N SER A 65 13.29 -1.32 -11.66
CA SER A 65 13.90 -1.07 -10.37
C SER A 65 15.33 -0.51 -10.52
N ARG A 66 15.78 0.23 -9.51
CA ARG A 66 17.08 0.90 -9.52
C ARG A 66 17.85 0.62 -8.25
N LEU A 67 19.12 0.25 -8.42
CA LEU A 67 20.12 0.20 -7.37
C LEU A 67 20.99 1.44 -7.47
N TYR A 68 21.13 2.14 -6.37
CA TYR A 68 22.05 3.28 -6.21
C TYR A 68 23.13 2.92 -5.20
N GLU A 69 24.29 3.52 -5.35
CA GLU A 69 25.37 3.46 -4.37
C GLU A 69 25.75 4.88 -3.96
N THR A 70 25.85 5.10 -2.66
CA THR A 70 26.27 6.39 -2.09
C THR A 70 27.80 6.50 -2.02
N VAL A 71 28.30 7.71 -1.76
CA VAL A 71 29.76 8.00 -1.65
C VAL A 71 30.46 7.11 -0.61
N ASP A 72 29.75 6.76 0.45
CA ASP A 72 30.22 5.90 1.55
C ASP A 72 29.96 4.40 1.32
N GLY A 73 29.54 4.00 0.12
CA GLY A 73 29.30 2.61 -0.26
C GLY A 73 27.98 2.02 0.22
N ARG A 74 27.05 2.85 0.72
CA ARG A 74 25.72 2.43 1.12
C ARG A 74 24.85 2.14 -0.09
N LEU A 75 24.17 1.00 -0.12
CA LEU A 75 23.29 0.62 -1.19
C LEU A 75 21.85 1.04 -0.91
N LEU A 76 21.19 1.59 -1.93
CA LEU A 76 19.78 1.99 -1.89
C LEU A 76 19.04 1.33 -3.05
N VAL A 77 17.79 0.91 -2.84
CA VAL A 77 16.98 0.36 -3.91
C VAL A 77 15.67 1.11 -4.04
N LEU A 78 15.36 1.54 -5.26
CA LEU A 78 14.04 2.05 -5.62
C LEU A 78 13.31 1.00 -6.46
N PRO A 79 12.34 0.28 -5.88
CA PRO A 79 11.41 -0.53 -6.66
C PRO A 79 10.70 0.33 -7.69
N MET A 80 10.76 -0.05 -8.96
CA MET A 80 10.06 0.63 -10.03
C MET A 80 9.57 -0.38 -11.05
N LEU A 81 8.37 -0.15 -11.56
CA LEU A 81 7.75 -0.91 -12.63
C LEU A 81 7.47 0.02 -13.81
N ARG A 82 7.81 -0.43 -15.01
CA ARG A 82 7.45 0.25 -16.26
C ARG A 82 6.27 -0.47 -16.90
N ARG A 83 5.30 0.29 -17.36
CA ARG A 83 4.19 -0.27 -18.12
C ARG A 83 4.70 -0.80 -19.47
N ARG A 84 4.40 -2.05 -19.79
CA ARG A 84 4.75 -2.64 -21.09
C ARG A 84 4.15 -1.85 -22.24
N HIS A 85 4.80 -1.91 -23.39
CA HIS A 85 4.45 -1.19 -24.62
C HIS A 85 4.53 0.35 -24.50
N THR A 86 5.19 0.87 -23.44
CA THR A 86 5.54 2.28 -23.34
C THR A 86 7.05 2.41 -23.34
N VAL A 87 7.62 3.13 -24.32
CA VAL A 87 9.07 3.23 -24.53
C VAL A 87 9.54 4.66 -24.69
N GLY A 88 10.79 4.90 -24.37
CA GLY A 88 11.43 6.21 -24.53
C GLY A 88 10.67 7.32 -23.81
N ALA A 89 10.40 8.41 -24.52
CA ALA A 89 9.71 9.59 -23.98
C ALA A 89 8.23 9.34 -23.59
N LEU A 90 7.64 8.23 -24.04
CA LEU A 90 6.27 7.83 -23.69
C LEU A 90 6.21 6.81 -22.54
N ALA A 91 7.36 6.44 -21.96
CA ALA A 91 7.40 5.48 -20.87
C ALA A 91 6.60 5.98 -19.64
N VAL A 92 5.89 5.07 -19.00
CA VAL A 92 5.12 5.28 -17.77
C VAL A 92 5.71 4.37 -16.70
N GLU A 93 6.27 4.97 -15.67
CA GLU A 93 6.92 4.26 -14.56
C GLU A 93 6.21 4.56 -13.25
N ALA A 94 6.23 3.62 -12.32
CA ALA A 94 5.71 3.80 -10.95
C ALA A 94 6.49 2.94 -9.96
N SER A 95 6.68 3.42 -8.73
CA SER A 95 7.26 2.60 -7.66
C SER A 95 6.38 1.38 -7.35
N ASN A 96 5.07 1.57 -7.45
CA ASN A 96 4.08 0.51 -7.62
C ASN A 96 2.91 1.06 -8.45
N PRO A 97 2.32 0.25 -9.33
CA PRO A 97 1.13 0.66 -10.07
C PRO A 97 -0.08 0.83 -9.13
N PRO A 98 -1.12 1.57 -9.55
CA PRO A 98 -2.35 1.68 -8.78
C PRO A 98 -2.92 0.31 -8.39
N GLY A 99 -3.23 0.14 -7.11
CA GLY A 99 -3.73 -1.13 -6.58
C GLY A 99 -2.64 -2.12 -6.14
N TRP A 100 -1.35 -1.81 -6.32
CA TRP A 100 -0.22 -2.67 -5.94
C TRP A 100 0.45 -2.26 -4.62
N GLY A 101 -0.15 -1.34 -3.86
CA GLY A 101 0.36 -0.92 -2.56
C GLY A 101 1.49 0.10 -2.65
N VAL A 102 2.14 0.34 -1.52
CA VAL A 102 3.22 1.30 -1.40
C VAL A 102 4.56 0.72 -1.88
N GLY A 103 5.42 1.60 -2.35
CA GLY A 103 6.79 1.31 -2.78
C GLY A 103 7.76 2.30 -2.11
N GLY A 104 8.48 3.07 -2.93
CA GLY A 104 9.45 4.07 -2.46
C GLY A 104 10.84 3.51 -2.18
N LEU A 105 11.75 4.39 -1.83
CA LEU A 105 13.17 4.07 -1.64
C LEU A 105 13.37 3.19 -0.40
N LEU A 106 14.13 2.13 -0.57
CA LEU A 106 14.65 1.27 0.50
C LEU A 106 16.10 1.67 0.80
N ALA A 107 16.43 1.70 2.08
CA ALA A 107 17.79 1.99 2.53
C ALA A 107 18.07 1.31 3.89
N PRO A 108 19.29 0.85 4.18
CA PRO A 108 19.62 0.35 5.49
C PRO A 108 19.33 1.38 6.58
N GLY A 109 18.45 1.05 7.54
CA GLY A 109 17.99 1.99 8.57
C GLY A 109 16.96 3.03 8.14
N GLY A 110 16.49 2.98 6.89
CA GLY A 110 15.56 3.92 6.26
C GLY A 110 16.25 5.00 5.43
N PRO A 111 15.56 5.59 4.42
CA PRO A 111 16.12 6.62 3.55
C PRO A 111 16.25 7.96 4.25
N THR A 112 17.31 8.70 3.95
CA THR A 112 17.51 10.07 4.39
C THR A 112 16.90 11.07 3.41
N THR A 113 16.69 12.32 3.85
CA THR A 113 16.23 13.45 3.02
C THR A 113 17.14 13.68 1.81
N ALA A 114 18.48 13.63 2.01
CA ALA A 114 19.47 13.84 0.95
C ALA A 114 19.41 12.72 -0.11
N GLU A 115 19.25 11.46 0.30
CA GLU A 115 19.10 10.32 -0.60
C GLU A 115 17.81 10.44 -1.43
N VAL A 116 16.70 10.82 -0.81
CA VAL A 116 15.44 11.06 -1.51
C VAL A 116 15.57 12.20 -2.52
N ALA A 117 16.16 13.33 -2.14
CA ALA A 117 16.38 14.46 -3.04
C ALA A 117 17.25 14.08 -4.25
N THR A 118 18.30 13.28 -4.03
CA THR A 118 19.16 12.80 -5.12
C THR A 118 18.40 11.88 -6.08
N VAL A 119 17.57 10.97 -5.54
CA VAL A 119 16.70 10.11 -6.36
C VAL A 119 15.73 10.94 -7.19
N PHE A 120 15.09 11.97 -6.61
CA PHE A 120 14.21 12.86 -7.37
C PHE A 120 14.98 13.58 -8.50
N SER A 121 16.20 14.03 -8.24
CA SER A 121 17.06 14.70 -9.25
C SER A 121 17.38 13.76 -10.43
N GLU A 122 17.75 12.51 -10.14
CA GLU A 122 17.99 11.48 -11.18
C GLU A 122 16.72 11.23 -12.00
N LEU A 123 15.59 11.01 -11.32
CA LEU A 123 14.31 10.75 -11.97
C LEU A 123 13.85 11.91 -12.85
N ALA A 124 14.02 13.16 -12.40
CA ALA A 124 13.67 14.36 -13.15
C ALA A 124 14.49 14.51 -14.45
N GLY A 125 15.75 14.05 -14.43
CA GLY A 125 16.63 14.03 -15.61
C GLY A 125 16.23 13.01 -16.69
N ARG A 126 15.39 12.04 -16.37
CA ARG A 126 14.99 10.96 -17.30
C ARG A 126 13.95 11.43 -18.30
N ARG A 127 14.07 10.90 -19.54
CA ARG A 127 13.11 11.18 -20.62
C ARG A 127 11.95 10.19 -20.60
N VAL A 128 11.10 10.25 -19.55
CA VAL A 128 9.87 9.45 -19.42
C VAL A 128 8.66 10.36 -19.29
N LEU A 129 7.49 9.87 -19.67
CA LEU A 129 6.25 10.64 -19.68
C LEU A 129 5.77 10.98 -18.28
N THR A 130 5.70 9.93 -17.43
CA THR A 130 5.27 10.06 -16.03
C THR A 130 6.04 9.10 -15.15
N GLN A 131 6.36 9.54 -13.95
CA GLN A 131 6.91 8.73 -12.87
C GLN A 131 6.09 8.96 -11.62
N ARG A 132 5.49 7.89 -11.10
CA ARG A 132 4.67 7.93 -9.88
C ARG A 132 5.42 7.25 -8.75
N LEU A 133 5.59 7.95 -7.65
CA LEU A 133 6.26 7.46 -6.46
C LEU A 133 5.24 7.40 -5.32
N TRP A 134 5.04 6.22 -4.78
CA TRP A 134 4.15 6.00 -3.65
C TRP A 134 4.96 5.47 -2.47
N PRO A 135 5.53 6.37 -1.66
CA PRO A 135 6.45 6.01 -0.59
C PRO A 135 5.82 5.20 0.52
N ASN A 136 6.67 4.50 1.26
CA ASN A 136 6.30 3.93 2.55
C ASN A 136 5.98 5.07 3.55
N PRO A 137 4.80 5.05 4.21
CA PRO A 137 4.42 6.09 5.17
C PRO A 137 5.40 6.28 6.34
N LEU A 138 6.15 5.24 6.71
CA LEU A 138 7.17 5.32 7.76
C LEU A 138 8.41 6.14 7.35
N ALA A 139 8.55 6.48 6.06
CA ALA A 139 9.60 7.36 5.53
C ALA A 139 9.04 8.73 5.13
N ALA A 140 7.82 9.09 5.54
CA ALA A 140 7.10 10.29 5.08
C ALA A 140 7.89 11.59 5.23
N GLU A 141 8.58 11.78 6.35
CA GLU A 141 9.37 12.98 6.64
C GLU A 141 10.51 13.16 5.62
N SER A 142 11.33 12.13 5.41
CA SER A 142 12.43 12.18 4.44
C SER A 142 11.93 12.46 3.02
N TRP A 143 10.75 11.93 2.66
CA TRP A 143 10.15 12.18 1.35
C TRP A 143 9.56 13.59 1.23
N ALA A 144 8.94 14.12 2.28
CA ALA A 144 8.38 15.47 2.28
C ALA A 144 9.47 16.54 2.17
N GLU A 145 10.58 16.36 2.91
CA GLU A 145 11.71 17.28 2.89
C GLU A 145 12.60 17.15 1.64
N GLY A 146 12.75 15.91 1.10
CA GLY A 146 13.57 15.64 -0.08
C GLY A 146 12.87 15.87 -1.41
N ALA A 147 11.54 16.07 -1.42
CA ALA A 147 10.79 16.30 -2.65
C ALA A 147 11.04 17.72 -3.19
N PRO A 148 11.31 17.89 -4.50
CA PRO A 148 11.45 19.19 -5.09
C PRO A 148 10.08 19.86 -5.30
N ASP A 149 10.05 21.21 -5.34
CA ASP A 149 8.82 22.00 -5.47
C ASP A 149 7.96 21.65 -6.70
N ASN A 150 8.59 21.15 -7.76
CA ASN A 150 7.91 20.75 -8.99
C ASN A 150 7.33 19.33 -8.95
N ALA A 151 7.61 18.55 -7.91
CA ALA A 151 6.95 17.25 -7.70
C ALA A 151 5.52 17.48 -7.18
N LYS A 152 4.54 16.99 -7.94
CA LYS A 152 3.13 17.10 -7.52
C LYS A 152 2.84 16.11 -6.41
N GLY A 153 2.75 16.60 -5.17
CA GLY A 153 2.32 15.84 -4.02
C GLY A 153 0.79 15.63 -3.99
N THR A 154 0.36 14.43 -3.62
CA THR A 154 -1.04 14.13 -3.27
C THR A 154 -1.06 13.57 -1.87
N GLU A 155 -1.68 14.30 -0.95
CA GLU A 155 -1.78 13.90 0.46
C GLU A 155 -2.54 12.58 0.64
N ARG A 156 -2.06 11.76 1.57
CA ARG A 156 -2.57 10.45 1.94
C ARG A 156 -2.52 10.28 3.45
N VAL A 157 -3.40 9.44 3.97
CA VAL A 157 -3.39 9.06 5.40
C VAL A 157 -3.37 7.55 5.50
N ALA A 158 -2.25 7.02 5.95
CA ALA A 158 -2.07 5.61 6.28
C ALA A 158 -2.42 5.34 7.74
N HIS A 159 -2.73 4.08 8.07
CA HIS A 159 -2.98 3.66 9.44
C HIS A 159 -2.07 2.49 9.80
N LEU A 160 -1.30 2.63 10.89
CA LEU A 160 -0.38 1.61 11.36
C LEU A 160 -0.59 1.32 12.85
N ILE A 161 -0.50 0.05 13.21
CA ILE A 161 -0.44 -0.40 14.62
C ILE A 161 1.04 -0.61 14.94
N ASP A 162 1.53 0.05 15.99
CA ASP A 162 2.83 -0.25 16.58
C ASP A 162 2.70 -1.55 17.41
N LEU A 163 3.48 -2.55 17.04
CA LEU A 163 3.46 -3.87 17.66
C LEU A 163 4.46 -4.01 18.83
N GLN A 164 5.16 -2.93 19.18
CA GLN A 164 6.10 -2.93 20.28
C GLN A 164 5.42 -3.35 21.58
N GLY A 165 6.06 -4.24 22.31
CA GLY A 165 5.48 -4.86 23.53
C GLY A 165 4.73 -6.16 23.26
N GLY A 166 4.61 -6.57 22.00
CA GLY A 166 4.01 -7.84 21.60
C GLY A 166 2.49 -7.88 21.70
N PHE A 167 1.93 -9.05 21.35
CA PHE A 167 0.49 -9.18 21.19
C PHE A 167 -0.32 -8.89 22.45
N ASP A 168 0.14 -9.28 23.63
CA ASP A 168 -0.59 -9.05 24.88
C ASP A 168 -0.73 -7.54 25.18
N HIS A 169 0.32 -6.77 24.90
CA HIS A 169 0.26 -5.30 25.01
C HIS A 169 -0.72 -4.72 23.99
N VAL A 170 -0.59 -5.06 22.71
CA VAL A 170 -1.46 -4.58 21.64
C VAL A 170 -2.92 -4.92 21.95
N TRP A 171 -3.21 -6.17 22.29
CA TRP A 171 -4.54 -6.65 22.60
C TRP A 171 -5.16 -5.94 23.82
N SER A 172 -4.39 -5.81 24.91
CA SER A 172 -4.94 -5.27 26.16
C SER A 172 -5.00 -3.74 26.20
N LYS A 173 -4.04 -3.05 25.55
CA LYS A 173 -3.86 -1.60 25.68
C LYS A 173 -4.25 -0.83 24.41
N LEU A 174 -4.04 -1.37 23.21
CA LEU A 174 -4.30 -0.66 21.97
C LEU A 174 -5.67 -0.98 21.37
N PHE A 175 -6.09 -2.26 21.35
CA PHE A 175 -7.41 -2.62 20.85
C PHE A 175 -8.51 -2.05 21.75
N GLU A 176 -9.48 -1.35 21.18
CA GLU A 176 -10.65 -0.90 21.91
C GLU A 176 -11.46 -2.09 22.47
N LYS A 177 -12.19 -1.83 23.55
CA LYS A 177 -13.08 -2.83 24.17
C LYS A 177 -14.11 -3.39 23.19
N SER A 178 -14.58 -2.56 22.25
CA SER A 178 -15.52 -2.94 21.17
C SER A 178 -14.93 -4.00 20.25
N SER A 179 -13.70 -3.81 19.79
CA SER A 179 -12.99 -4.75 18.89
C SER A 179 -12.66 -6.06 19.61
N ARG A 180 -12.20 -5.98 20.87
CA ARG A 180 -11.99 -7.18 21.69
C ARG A 180 -13.26 -7.99 21.92
N ARG A 181 -14.39 -7.31 22.16
CA ARG A 181 -15.70 -7.97 22.30
C ARG A 181 -16.14 -8.59 20.97
N GLY A 182 -15.93 -7.88 19.85
CA GLY A 182 -16.26 -8.37 18.52
C GLY A 182 -15.51 -9.65 18.17
N ALA A 183 -14.19 -9.70 18.39
CA ALA A 183 -13.41 -10.91 18.14
C ALA A 183 -13.87 -12.10 19.01
N ARG A 184 -14.13 -11.87 20.31
CA ARG A 184 -14.66 -12.93 21.20
C ARG A 184 -16.09 -13.34 20.85
N HIS A 185 -16.89 -12.41 20.31
CA HIS A 185 -18.23 -12.72 19.84
C HIS A 185 -18.15 -13.66 18.64
N ALA A 186 -17.31 -13.34 17.64
CA ALA A 186 -17.12 -14.20 16.47
C ALA A 186 -16.73 -15.65 16.88
N GLU A 187 -15.82 -15.81 17.86
CA GLU A 187 -15.44 -17.13 18.35
C GLU A 187 -16.63 -17.89 19.01
N ARG A 188 -17.45 -17.20 19.80
CA ARG A 188 -18.63 -17.81 20.46
C ARG A 188 -19.72 -18.19 19.46
N GLU A 189 -19.87 -17.42 18.39
CA GLU A 189 -20.81 -17.73 17.30
C GLU A 189 -20.32 -18.85 16.37
N GLY A 190 -19.14 -19.45 16.67
CA GLY A 190 -18.60 -20.58 15.91
C GLY A 190 -17.90 -20.18 14.62
N VAL A 191 -17.48 -18.92 14.48
CA VAL A 191 -16.64 -18.52 13.34
C VAL A 191 -15.29 -19.22 13.42
N THR A 192 -14.98 -20.00 12.39
CA THR A 192 -13.69 -20.66 12.21
C THR A 192 -12.80 -19.86 11.27
N VAL A 193 -11.48 -19.87 11.47
CA VAL A 193 -10.54 -19.14 10.63
C VAL A 193 -9.45 -20.08 10.14
N GLU A 194 -9.15 -19.99 8.86
CA GLU A 194 -8.06 -20.69 8.19
C GLU A 194 -7.09 -19.68 7.60
N CYS A 195 -5.78 -19.94 7.75
CA CYS A 195 -4.70 -19.20 7.09
C CYS A 195 -4.00 -20.13 6.10
N ASP A 196 -3.81 -19.67 4.88
CA ASP A 196 -3.14 -20.40 3.80
C ASP A 196 -2.06 -19.54 3.17
N THR A 197 -0.89 -20.13 2.92
CA THR A 197 0.26 -19.47 2.27
C THR A 197 0.57 -20.06 0.90
N THR A 198 -0.24 -21.02 0.44
CA THR A 198 -0.05 -21.68 -0.87
C THR A 198 -0.83 -21.02 -2.01
N GLY A 199 -1.74 -20.10 -1.68
CA GLY A 199 -2.65 -19.49 -2.63
C GLY A 199 -3.94 -20.29 -2.88
N ARG A 200 -4.12 -21.42 -2.21
CA ARG A 200 -5.31 -22.30 -2.35
C ARG A 200 -6.62 -21.54 -2.01
N LEU A 201 -6.57 -20.60 -1.08
CA LEU A 201 -7.72 -19.81 -0.65
C LEU A 201 -7.97 -18.54 -1.50
N ILE A 202 -7.14 -18.24 -2.51
CA ILE A 202 -7.36 -17.09 -3.41
C ILE A 202 -8.74 -17.11 -4.09
N PRO A 203 -9.28 -18.23 -4.58
CA PRO A 203 -10.62 -18.25 -5.18
C PRO A 203 -11.72 -17.78 -4.24
N GLU A 204 -11.66 -18.16 -2.95
CA GLU A 204 -12.63 -17.75 -1.93
C GLU A 204 -12.52 -16.27 -1.60
N PHE A 205 -11.27 -15.80 -1.39
CA PHE A 205 -10.99 -14.39 -1.22
C PHE A 205 -11.52 -13.57 -2.41
N TYR A 206 -11.21 -13.98 -3.64
CA TYR A 206 -11.60 -13.24 -4.84
C TYR A 206 -13.11 -13.14 -5.02
N ARG A 207 -13.84 -14.21 -4.69
CA ARG A 207 -15.32 -14.21 -4.68
C ARG A 207 -15.87 -13.15 -3.71
N LEU A 208 -15.40 -13.14 -2.45
CA LEU A 208 -15.81 -12.16 -1.45
C LEU A 208 -15.42 -10.72 -1.88
N HIS A 209 -14.23 -10.56 -2.44
CA HIS A 209 -13.76 -9.26 -2.91
C HIS A 209 -14.61 -8.71 -4.07
N SER A 210 -14.96 -9.56 -5.03
CA SER A 210 -15.86 -9.17 -6.13
C SER A 210 -17.25 -8.79 -5.64
N GLN A 211 -17.81 -9.53 -4.67
CA GLN A 211 -19.09 -9.20 -4.02
C GLN A 211 -19.02 -7.82 -3.31
N ALA A 212 -17.92 -7.55 -2.60
CA ALA A 212 -17.72 -6.25 -1.96
C ALA A 212 -17.67 -5.11 -2.98
N VAL A 213 -17.03 -5.29 -4.14
CA VAL A 213 -16.97 -4.29 -5.21
C VAL A 213 -18.37 -3.99 -5.76
N SER A 214 -19.21 -5.00 -6.04
CA SER A 214 -20.58 -4.84 -6.47
C SER A 214 -21.41 -4.05 -5.45
N ARG A 215 -21.24 -4.34 -4.16
CA ARG A 215 -21.88 -3.60 -3.09
C ARG A 215 -21.44 -2.14 -3.02
N TRP A 216 -20.15 -1.88 -3.03
CA TRP A 216 -19.61 -0.52 -2.99
C TRP A 216 -20.08 0.31 -4.18
N SER A 217 -20.20 -0.29 -5.37
CA SER A 217 -20.70 0.42 -6.55
C SER A 217 -22.12 0.95 -6.32
N ARG A 218 -23.00 0.14 -5.71
CA ARG A 218 -24.37 0.56 -5.37
C ARG A 218 -24.40 1.71 -4.36
N LEU A 219 -23.59 1.61 -3.29
CA LEU A 219 -23.48 2.65 -2.28
C LEU A 219 -22.91 3.97 -2.84
N GLN A 220 -21.99 3.88 -3.80
CA GLN A 220 -21.36 5.02 -4.44
C GLN A 220 -22.12 5.57 -5.65
N HIS A 221 -23.29 4.99 -6.00
CA HIS A 221 -24.03 5.31 -7.21
C HIS A 221 -23.19 5.14 -8.50
N GLU A 222 -22.23 4.22 -8.48
CA GLU A 222 -21.47 3.86 -9.66
C GLU A 222 -22.17 2.72 -10.41
N PRO A 223 -22.33 2.78 -11.74
CA PRO A 223 -22.84 1.64 -12.50
C PRO A 223 -21.99 0.38 -12.24
N GLU A 224 -22.63 -0.73 -11.85
CA GLU A 224 -21.93 -1.96 -11.44
C GLU A 224 -20.94 -2.46 -12.51
N TRP A 225 -21.34 -2.38 -13.80
CA TRP A 225 -20.44 -2.78 -14.90
C TRP A 225 -19.16 -1.96 -14.96
N MET A 226 -19.20 -0.64 -14.60
CA MET A 226 -18.01 0.21 -14.55
C MET A 226 -17.10 -0.19 -13.39
N ALA A 227 -17.68 -0.41 -12.21
CA ALA A 227 -16.97 -0.84 -11.04
C ALA A 227 -16.29 -2.20 -11.26
N MET A 228 -17.03 -3.17 -11.82
CA MET A 228 -16.52 -4.50 -12.13
C MET A 228 -15.43 -4.48 -13.22
N ARG A 229 -15.59 -3.66 -14.27
CA ARG A 229 -14.56 -3.49 -15.30
C ARG A 229 -13.27 -2.89 -14.68
N ARG A 230 -13.41 -1.91 -13.78
CA ARG A 230 -12.27 -1.33 -13.05
C ARG A 230 -11.63 -2.37 -12.14
N HIS A 231 -12.43 -3.15 -11.42
CA HIS A 231 -11.98 -4.25 -10.57
C HIS A 231 -11.19 -5.28 -11.36
N HIS A 232 -11.74 -5.85 -12.43
CA HIS A 232 -11.05 -6.83 -13.27
C HIS A 232 -9.75 -6.29 -13.90
N ARG A 233 -9.67 -4.98 -14.15
CA ARG A 233 -8.45 -4.37 -14.68
C ARG A 233 -7.38 -4.14 -13.62
N ASN A 234 -7.75 -3.70 -12.41
CA ASN A 234 -6.81 -3.29 -11.37
C ASN A 234 -6.47 -4.42 -10.40
N ASP A 235 -7.45 -5.27 -10.11
CA ASP A 235 -7.36 -6.38 -9.18
C ASP A 235 -7.91 -7.69 -9.81
N PRO A 236 -7.37 -8.15 -10.98
CA PRO A 236 -7.78 -9.41 -11.57
C PRO A 236 -7.34 -10.57 -10.66
N ARG A 237 -8.00 -11.72 -10.76
CA ARG A 237 -7.69 -12.91 -9.94
C ARG A 237 -6.26 -13.38 -10.13
N GLU A 238 -5.76 -13.34 -11.35
CA GLU A 238 -4.40 -13.73 -11.74
C GLU A 238 -3.33 -12.90 -11.01
N LYS A 239 -3.64 -11.66 -10.63
CA LYS A 239 -2.77 -10.81 -9.80
C LYS A 239 -2.54 -11.45 -8.43
N PHE A 240 -3.61 -11.87 -7.76
CA PHE A 240 -3.51 -12.46 -6.41
C PHE A 240 -2.86 -13.84 -6.45
N GLU A 241 -3.12 -14.62 -7.50
CA GLU A 241 -2.45 -15.89 -7.75
C GLU A 241 -0.94 -15.71 -8.01
N ALA A 242 -0.55 -14.69 -8.78
CA ALA A 242 0.85 -14.34 -9.00
C ALA A 242 1.53 -13.88 -7.70
N ILE A 243 0.86 -13.06 -6.89
CA ILE A 243 1.35 -12.63 -5.58
C ILE A 243 1.59 -13.84 -4.68
N ALA A 244 0.60 -14.72 -4.51
CA ALA A 244 0.74 -15.91 -3.67
C ALA A 244 1.89 -16.82 -4.14
N ARG A 245 2.00 -17.04 -5.46
CA ARG A 245 3.05 -17.87 -6.05
C ARG A 245 4.46 -17.29 -5.84
N CYS A 246 4.64 -15.97 -6.07
CA CYS A 246 5.95 -15.34 -6.00
C CYS A 246 6.42 -15.08 -4.56
N LEU A 247 5.50 -14.78 -3.65
CA LEU A 247 5.81 -14.48 -2.26
C LEU A 247 5.84 -15.73 -1.37
N GLY A 248 5.12 -16.80 -1.74
CA GLY A 248 5.02 -18.02 -0.93
C GLY A 248 4.53 -17.72 0.48
N GLU A 249 5.28 -18.18 1.49
CA GLU A 249 4.92 -18.03 2.91
C GLU A 249 4.72 -16.56 3.36
N ARG A 250 5.28 -15.60 2.63
CA ARG A 250 5.11 -14.17 2.90
C ARG A 250 3.74 -13.61 2.44
N CYS A 251 2.94 -14.39 1.72
CA CYS A 251 1.57 -14.05 1.33
C CYS A 251 0.59 -14.94 2.09
N GLN A 252 -0.05 -14.40 3.09
CA GLN A 252 -1.02 -15.10 3.93
C GLN A 252 -2.44 -14.76 3.49
N VAL A 253 -3.22 -15.76 3.13
CA VAL A 253 -4.66 -15.63 2.81
C VAL A 253 -5.47 -16.16 3.97
N TRP A 254 -6.13 -15.27 4.68
CA TRP A 254 -6.98 -15.59 5.82
C TRP A 254 -8.44 -15.64 5.40
N VAL A 255 -9.16 -16.69 5.76
CA VAL A 255 -10.59 -16.86 5.49
C VAL A 255 -11.33 -17.23 6.76
N ALA A 256 -12.34 -16.44 7.11
CA ALA A 256 -13.29 -16.72 8.18
C ALA A 256 -14.54 -17.38 7.62
N ARG A 257 -15.04 -18.43 8.28
CA ARG A 257 -16.21 -19.21 7.87
C ARG A 257 -17.20 -19.39 9.00
N ILE A 258 -18.47 -19.50 8.61
CA ILE A 258 -19.54 -20.04 9.43
C ILE A 258 -20.21 -21.17 8.66
N ASP A 259 -20.42 -22.33 9.26
CA ASP A 259 -20.99 -23.51 8.61
C ASP A 259 -20.34 -23.85 7.25
N ARG A 260 -19.00 -23.78 7.20
CA ARG A 260 -18.14 -23.94 6.00
C ARG A 260 -18.27 -22.84 4.94
N LYS A 261 -19.22 -21.89 5.09
CA LYS A 261 -19.37 -20.78 4.16
C LYS A 261 -18.35 -19.67 4.47
N PRO A 262 -17.52 -19.24 3.50
CA PRO A 262 -16.65 -18.08 3.66
C PRO A 262 -17.48 -16.79 3.80
N ILE A 263 -17.25 -16.04 4.88
CA ILE A 263 -17.98 -14.81 5.23
C ILE A 263 -17.09 -13.57 5.30
N ALA A 264 -15.78 -13.76 5.55
CA ALA A 264 -14.81 -12.67 5.49
C ALA A 264 -13.45 -13.23 5.08
N SER A 265 -12.61 -12.41 4.49
CA SER A 265 -11.28 -12.81 4.06
C SER A 265 -10.35 -11.60 4.01
N MET A 266 -9.04 -11.84 4.21
CA MET A 266 -8.00 -10.85 4.05
C MET A 266 -6.72 -11.47 3.50
N ILE A 267 -5.92 -10.65 2.82
CA ILE A 267 -4.56 -10.99 2.40
C ILE A 267 -3.60 -10.12 3.20
N VAL A 268 -2.72 -10.76 3.93
CA VAL A 268 -1.64 -10.10 4.69
C VAL A 268 -0.31 -10.46 4.06
N LEU A 269 0.50 -9.45 3.78
CA LEU A 269 1.87 -9.60 3.32
C LEU A 269 2.80 -9.47 4.53
N GLN A 270 3.68 -10.46 4.73
CA GLN A 270 4.52 -10.54 5.93
C GLN A 270 6.00 -10.52 5.54
N GLY A 271 6.69 -9.48 5.94
CA GLY A 271 8.12 -9.28 5.80
C GLY A 271 8.71 -8.70 7.08
N ASN A 272 9.56 -7.66 6.99
CA ASN A 272 10.04 -6.91 8.17
C ASN A 272 8.85 -6.30 8.95
N ASN A 273 7.80 -5.94 8.23
CA ASN A 273 6.52 -5.49 8.79
C ASN A 273 5.36 -6.18 8.07
N ALA A 274 4.23 -6.28 8.76
CA ALA A 274 3.02 -6.85 8.19
C ALA A 274 2.19 -5.80 7.45
N TYR A 275 1.57 -6.17 6.34
CA TYR A 275 0.73 -5.30 5.53
C TYR A 275 -0.61 -5.96 5.21
N ASP A 276 -1.72 -5.42 5.73
CA ASP A 276 -3.09 -5.76 5.33
C ASP A 276 -3.36 -5.23 3.93
N PHE A 277 -3.06 -6.06 2.95
CA PHE A 277 -3.08 -5.65 1.54
C PHE A 277 -4.49 -5.52 0.99
N ARG A 278 -5.36 -6.46 1.31
CA ARG A 278 -6.77 -6.47 0.88
C ARG A 278 -7.63 -7.23 1.88
N ALA A 279 -8.81 -6.70 2.14
CA ALA A 279 -9.83 -7.38 2.93
C ALA A 279 -11.20 -7.30 2.25
N ALA A 280 -12.03 -8.29 2.47
CA ALA A 280 -13.39 -8.35 1.96
C ALA A 280 -14.31 -9.12 2.93
N MET A 281 -15.58 -8.77 2.93
CA MET A 281 -16.58 -9.37 3.80
C MET A 281 -17.93 -9.45 3.08
N ASP A 282 -18.67 -10.50 3.37
CA ASP A 282 -20.09 -10.63 3.03
C ASP A 282 -20.94 -9.87 4.08
N ASP A 283 -21.67 -8.84 3.65
CA ASP A 283 -22.42 -7.95 4.55
C ASP A 283 -23.57 -8.65 5.27
N ASP A 284 -24.13 -9.69 4.68
CA ASP A 284 -25.19 -10.48 5.33
C ASP A 284 -24.69 -11.12 6.64
N TYR A 285 -23.37 -11.20 6.81
CA TYR A 285 -22.70 -11.80 7.97
C TYR A 285 -22.00 -10.79 8.89
N THR A 286 -22.30 -9.50 8.76
CA THR A 286 -21.67 -8.44 9.58
C THR A 286 -21.87 -8.65 11.08
N SER A 287 -23.03 -9.20 11.48
CA SER A 287 -23.36 -9.51 12.88
C SER A 287 -22.37 -10.47 13.54
N TYR A 288 -21.75 -11.38 12.77
CA TYR A 288 -20.74 -12.33 13.27
C TYR A 288 -19.40 -11.70 13.63
N ARG A 289 -19.14 -10.45 13.23
CA ARG A 289 -17.92 -9.72 13.58
C ARG A 289 -16.64 -10.44 13.11
N ALA A 290 -16.69 -11.16 12.01
CA ALA A 290 -15.57 -11.98 11.51
C ALA A 290 -14.30 -11.18 11.22
N ASN A 291 -14.41 -9.91 10.76
CA ASN A 291 -13.25 -9.04 10.54
C ASN A 291 -12.51 -8.70 11.85
N ASP A 292 -13.21 -8.58 12.98
CA ASP A 292 -12.56 -8.34 14.28
C ASP A 292 -11.70 -9.56 14.69
N LEU A 293 -12.18 -10.77 14.40
CA LEU A 293 -11.42 -12.00 14.67
C LEU A 293 -10.24 -12.15 13.72
N LEU A 294 -10.43 -11.92 12.41
CA LEU A 294 -9.36 -11.98 11.42
C LEU A 294 -8.22 -11.03 11.78
N LEU A 295 -8.52 -9.75 12.07
CA LEU A 295 -7.52 -8.76 12.46
C LEU A 295 -6.80 -9.14 13.75
N ARG A 296 -7.53 -9.64 14.76
CA ARG A 296 -6.90 -10.13 15.99
C ARG A 296 -5.86 -11.22 15.71
N LEU A 297 -6.23 -12.21 14.89
CA LEU A 297 -5.35 -13.34 14.57
C LEU A 297 -4.16 -12.90 13.72
N ALA A 298 -4.38 -12.08 12.69
CA ALA A 298 -3.31 -11.58 11.83
C ALA A 298 -2.32 -10.67 12.58
N VAL A 299 -2.80 -9.81 13.48
CA VAL A 299 -1.94 -8.99 14.35
C VAL A 299 -1.15 -9.87 15.34
N CYS A 300 -1.79 -10.91 15.90
CA CYS A 300 -1.11 -11.87 16.76
C CYS A 300 0.02 -12.60 16.01
N ASP A 301 -0.24 -13.01 14.78
CA ASP A 301 0.74 -13.66 13.93
C ASP A 301 1.91 -12.74 13.55
N ALA A 302 1.61 -11.49 13.18
CA ALA A 302 2.61 -10.47 12.92
C ALA A 302 3.52 -10.20 14.15
N CYS A 303 2.95 -10.15 15.35
CA CYS A 303 3.75 -10.04 16.59
C CYS A 303 4.67 -11.26 16.81
N ARG A 304 4.18 -12.48 16.55
CA ARG A 304 4.98 -13.71 16.64
C ARG A 304 6.12 -13.76 15.63
N ALA A 305 5.89 -13.20 14.44
CA ALA A 305 6.90 -13.08 13.41
C ALA A 305 7.95 -11.99 13.68
N GLY A 306 7.77 -11.20 14.74
CA GLY A 306 8.70 -10.12 15.10
C GLY A 306 8.52 -8.83 14.30
N CYS A 307 7.40 -8.66 13.60
CA CYS A 307 7.09 -7.41 12.92
C CYS A 307 6.98 -6.26 13.93
N ARG A 308 7.52 -5.10 13.55
CA ARG A 308 7.42 -3.88 14.38
C ARG A 308 6.10 -3.16 14.16
N PHE A 309 5.62 -3.13 12.92
CA PHE A 309 4.38 -2.47 12.54
C PHE A 309 3.42 -3.41 11.79
N TYR A 310 2.13 -3.17 11.99
CA TYR A 310 1.06 -3.73 11.16
C TYR A 310 0.41 -2.59 10.37
N TYR A 311 0.69 -2.53 9.08
CA TYR A 311 0.18 -1.52 8.18
C TYR A 311 -1.22 -1.89 7.69
N MET A 312 -2.23 -1.12 8.06
CA MET A 312 -3.64 -1.37 7.70
C MET A 312 -4.05 -0.66 6.40
N GLY A 313 -3.10 -0.11 5.65
CA GLY A 313 -3.38 0.62 4.41
C GLY A 313 -3.99 2.01 4.63
N ASP A 314 -4.29 2.67 3.51
CA ASP A 314 -4.88 4.01 3.50
C ASP A 314 -6.37 3.98 3.86
N SER A 315 -6.84 5.07 4.45
CA SER A 315 -8.28 5.30 4.67
C SER A 315 -8.90 6.25 3.64
N GLY A 316 -8.07 6.87 2.79
CA GLY A 316 -8.52 7.90 1.88
C GLY A 316 -9.26 9.01 2.63
N HIS A 317 -10.46 9.38 2.15
CA HIS A 317 -11.33 10.35 2.82
C HIS A 317 -12.44 9.71 3.68
N SER A 318 -12.38 8.38 3.89
CA SER A 318 -13.41 7.66 4.63
C SER A 318 -13.17 7.72 6.14
N VAL A 319 -13.94 8.57 6.83
CA VAL A 319 -13.94 8.69 8.30
C VAL A 319 -14.33 7.36 8.95
N THR A 320 -15.30 6.64 8.38
CA THR A 320 -15.75 5.34 8.87
C THR A 320 -14.62 4.30 8.82
N LEU A 321 -13.86 4.27 7.71
CA LEU A 321 -12.73 3.35 7.57
C LEU A 321 -11.58 3.72 8.50
N ALA A 322 -11.27 5.02 8.66
CA ALA A 322 -10.28 5.51 9.61
C ALA A 322 -10.65 5.07 11.03
N ARG A 323 -11.90 5.35 11.45
CA ARG A 323 -12.41 4.96 12.77
C ARG A 323 -12.41 3.44 12.99
N PHE A 324 -12.72 2.66 11.95
CA PHE A 324 -12.59 1.20 12.01
C PHE A 324 -11.16 0.77 12.37
N LYS A 325 -10.15 1.33 11.68
CA LYS A 325 -8.73 1.01 11.93
C LYS A 325 -8.25 1.48 13.32
N GLU A 326 -8.63 2.69 13.72
CA GLU A 326 -8.30 3.25 15.03
C GLU A 326 -8.80 2.39 16.20
N ARG A 327 -9.96 1.73 16.05
CA ARG A 327 -10.48 0.80 17.07
C ARG A 327 -9.57 -0.40 17.33
N PHE A 328 -8.65 -0.71 16.42
CA PHE A 328 -7.60 -1.72 16.58
C PHE A 328 -6.27 -1.13 17.06
N GLY A 329 -6.27 0.15 17.47
CA GLY A 329 -5.10 0.85 17.97
C GLY A 329 -4.20 1.40 16.86
N ALA A 330 -4.65 1.39 15.61
CA ALA A 330 -3.91 2.01 14.54
C ALA A 330 -3.89 3.54 14.71
N ARG A 331 -2.73 4.14 14.40
CA ARG A 331 -2.55 5.59 14.38
C ARG A 331 -2.46 6.07 12.94
N PRO A 332 -2.97 7.29 12.64
CA PRO A 332 -2.81 7.91 11.34
C PRO A 332 -1.37 8.38 11.13
N TYR A 333 -0.88 8.23 9.90
CA TYR A 333 0.40 8.71 9.40
C TYR A 333 0.14 9.48 8.12
N ASP A 334 0.35 10.79 8.15
CA ASP A 334 0.24 11.66 6.99
C ASP A 334 1.47 11.47 6.10
N TYR A 335 1.27 11.28 4.80
CA TYR A 335 2.32 11.15 3.82
C TYR A 335 1.83 11.62 2.45
N ALA A 336 2.69 11.65 1.44
CA ALA A 336 2.30 12.05 0.10
C ALA A 336 2.72 11.02 -0.95
N GLU A 337 1.88 10.88 -1.96
CA GLU A 337 2.21 10.25 -3.24
C GLU A 337 2.73 11.35 -4.16
N TYR A 338 3.85 11.12 -4.86
CA TYR A 338 4.49 12.10 -5.73
C TYR A 338 4.36 11.71 -7.20
N LEU A 339 4.15 12.71 -8.04
CA LEU A 339 4.07 12.55 -9.48
C LEU A 339 5.03 13.53 -10.17
N LEU A 340 5.98 12.98 -10.92
CA LEU A 340 6.76 13.70 -11.89
C LEU A 340 6.15 13.46 -13.27
N GLU A 341 5.80 14.52 -13.99
CA GLU A 341 5.22 14.42 -15.34
C GLU A 341 5.78 15.51 -16.25
N ARG A 342 6.08 15.13 -17.49
CA ARG A 342 6.57 16.07 -18.51
C ARG A 342 5.46 16.85 -19.19
N LEU A 343 4.28 16.24 -19.30
CA LEU A 343 3.08 16.84 -19.87
C LEU A 343 1.97 16.75 -18.81
N PRO A 344 1.06 17.74 -18.71
CA PRO A 344 0.05 17.79 -17.64
C PRO A 344 -1.09 16.77 -17.85
N ILE A 345 -0.74 15.51 -18.10
CA ILE A 345 -1.68 14.42 -18.39
C ILE A 345 -2.57 14.14 -17.17
N SER A 346 -1.99 14.19 -15.98
CA SER A 346 -2.75 13.98 -14.74
C SER A 346 -3.88 15.00 -14.56
N THR A 347 -3.69 16.23 -15.05
CA THR A 347 -4.72 17.28 -14.99
C THR A 347 -5.89 16.96 -15.92
N VAL A 348 -5.59 16.50 -17.13
CA VAL A 348 -6.62 16.07 -18.11
C VAL A 348 -7.37 14.84 -17.61
N GLU A 349 -6.65 13.82 -17.12
CA GLU A 349 -7.29 12.63 -16.54
C GLU A 349 -8.17 12.95 -15.33
N ARG A 350 -7.73 13.87 -14.47
CA ARG A 350 -8.50 14.32 -13.31
C ARG A 350 -9.78 15.02 -13.73
N GLY A 351 -9.69 15.92 -14.72
CA GLY A 351 -10.85 16.62 -15.28
C GLY A 351 -11.87 15.63 -15.86
N LEU A 352 -11.41 14.65 -16.65
CA LEU A 352 -12.27 13.63 -17.23
C LEU A 352 -12.93 12.75 -16.15
N LYS A 353 -12.16 12.28 -15.15
CA LYS A 353 -12.68 11.50 -14.01
C LYS A 353 -13.73 12.29 -13.23
N GLN A 354 -13.53 13.59 -13.00
CA GLN A 354 -14.50 14.44 -12.33
C GLN A 354 -15.77 14.65 -13.16
N ALA A 355 -15.67 14.83 -14.48
CA ALA A 355 -16.82 14.93 -15.37
C ALA A 355 -17.65 13.63 -15.33
N VAL A 356 -17.02 12.45 -15.40
CA VAL A 356 -17.70 11.17 -15.28
C VAL A 356 -18.36 11.03 -13.91
N LYS A 357 -17.66 11.32 -12.80
CA LYS A 357 -18.22 11.28 -11.44
C LYS A 357 -19.47 12.16 -11.30
N ARG A 358 -19.44 13.38 -11.88
CA ARG A 358 -20.60 14.28 -11.90
C ARG A 358 -21.78 13.69 -12.71
N ALA A 359 -21.48 13.16 -13.90
CA ALA A 359 -22.49 12.60 -14.78
C ALA A 359 -23.25 11.43 -14.13
N ILE A 360 -22.56 10.55 -13.40
CA ILE A 360 -23.17 9.41 -12.70
C ILE A 360 -23.64 9.75 -11.28
N ARG A 361 -23.50 11.00 -10.83
CA ARG A 361 -23.82 11.44 -9.45
C ARG A 361 -23.11 10.59 -8.39
N PHE A 362 -21.83 10.32 -8.62
CA PHE A 362 -20.99 9.49 -7.76
C PHE A 362 -20.95 10.02 -6.31
N ARG A 363 -21.16 9.16 -5.34
CA ARG A 363 -21.03 9.47 -3.91
C ARG A 363 -19.68 8.96 -3.39
N GLU A 364 -18.89 9.84 -2.79
CA GLU A 364 -17.64 9.42 -2.15
C GLU A 364 -17.92 8.70 -0.84
N ALA A 365 -17.11 7.67 -0.53
CA ALA A 365 -17.32 6.80 0.64
C ALA A 365 -17.30 7.54 2.00
N GLY A 366 -16.76 8.74 2.06
CA GLY A 366 -16.76 9.59 3.27
C GLY A 366 -18.09 10.28 3.59
N LEU A 367 -19.06 10.23 2.66
CA LEU A 367 -20.39 10.86 2.80
C LEU A 367 -21.50 9.82 3.07
N ILE A 368 -21.15 8.54 3.17
CA ILE A 368 -22.08 7.45 3.47
C ILE A 368 -21.92 7.15 4.96
N GLY A 369 -22.67 7.87 5.79
CA GLY A 369 -22.82 7.65 7.22
C GLY A 369 -23.85 6.59 7.51
#